data_e9e2eb7fa4e0396c09ad7c3299c0499f
#
_entry.id   e9e2eb7fa4e0396c09ad7c3299c0499f
#
_cell.length_a   1.000
_cell.length_b   1.000
_cell.length_c   1.000
_cell.angle_alpha   90.00
_cell.angle_beta   90.00
_cell.angle_gamma   90.00
#
_symmetry.space_group_name_H-M   'P 1'
#
loop_
_entity.id
_entity.type
_entity.pdbx_description
1 polymer ?
#
loop_
_entity_poly.entity_id
_entity_poly.type
_entity_poly.pdbx_seq_one_letter_code
_entity_poly.pdbx_strand_id
1 'polypeptide(L)'
;MTPAVLVVDDEADFLATYDRLLRRQGYRTISAGSRQAALAALEGEPLALIIADVRLPDGDGLDVVRAARARLHPPPVIVVTGFTSEQSRRQALSAGATAYLAKPFSTSALTSLVREALAQPST
;
A
#
# COMPACT_ATOMS: atom_id res chain seq x y z
N MET A 1 -12.77 -13.37 10.78
CA MET A 1 -11.30 -13.18 10.71
C MET A 1 -10.99 -11.75 10.28
N THR A 2 -10.11 -11.07 11.02
CA THR A 2 -9.77 -9.68 10.72
C THR A 2 -8.94 -9.60 9.43
N PRO A 3 -9.36 -8.83 8.42
CA PRO A 3 -8.57 -8.69 7.21
C PRO A 3 -7.23 -8.01 7.49
N ALA A 4 -6.22 -8.34 6.71
CA ALA A 4 -4.88 -7.81 6.84
C ALA A 4 -4.61 -6.78 5.76
N VAL A 5 -3.84 -5.74 6.13
CA VAL A 5 -3.34 -4.73 5.21
C VAL A 5 -1.81 -4.83 5.17
N LEU A 6 -1.26 -4.98 3.99
CA LEU A 6 0.19 -4.98 3.82
C LEU A 6 0.67 -3.53 3.72
N VAL A 7 1.61 -3.15 4.58
CA VAL A 7 2.20 -1.82 4.56
C VAL A 7 3.69 -1.96 4.24
N VAL A 8 4.13 -1.28 3.18
CA VAL A 8 5.47 -1.41 2.62
C VAL A 8 6.17 -0.06 2.68
N ASP A 9 7.18 0.04 3.54
CA ASP A 9 7.94 1.27 3.72
C ASP A 9 9.22 0.92 4.48
N ASP A 10 10.34 1.49 4.10
CA ASP A 10 11.59 1.25 4.82
C ASP A 10 11.77 2.14 6.05
N GLU A 11 10.88 3.11 6.24
CA GLU A 11 10.91 4.01 7.39
C GLU A 11 10.00 3.49 8.51
N ALA A 12 10.61 3.13 9.63
CA ALA A 12 9.88 2.54 10.75
C ALA A 12 8.78 3.46 11.28
N ASP A 13 8.98 4.77 11.24
CA ASP A 13 7.99 5.73 11.74
C ASP A 13 6.71 5.69 10.90
N PHE A 14 6.83 5.53 9.57
CA PHE A 14 5.67 5.39 8.71
C PHE A 14 4.95 4.07 8.95
N LEU A 15 5.70 2.98 9.13
CA LEU A 15 5.10 1.68 9.43
C LEU A 15 4.30 1.74 10.74
N ALA A 16 4.84 2.40 11.75
CA ALA A 16 4.14 2.58 13.03
C ALA A 16 2.87 3.43 12.87
N THR A 17 2.93 4.46 12.05
CA THR A 17 1.78 5.31 11.76
C THR A 17 0.67 4.54 11.07
N TYR A 18 1.00 3.76 10.04
CA TYR A 18 0.03 2.92 9.35
C TYR A 18 -0.63 1.93 10.29
N ASP A 19 0.17 1.25 11.11
CA ASP A 19 -0.33 0.26 12.05
C ASP A 19 -1.35 0.89 13.01
N ARG A 20 -1.01 2.04 13.59
CA ARG A 20 -1.90 2.74 14.52
C ARG A 20 -3.22 3.15 13.85
N LEU A 21 -3.16 3.75 12.66
CA LEU A 21 -4.34 4.23 11.97
C LEU A 21 -5.23 3.08 11.49
N LEU A 22 -4.63 2.02 10.99
CA LEU A 22 -5.39 0.88 10.47
C LEU A 22 -6.03 0.05 11.59
N ARG A 23 -5.34 -0.12 12.70
CA ARG A 23 -5.92 -0.81 13.87
C ARG A 23 -7.16 -0.10 14.39
N ARG A 24 -7.17 1.22 14.35
CA ARG A 24 -8.34 2.01 14.76
C ARG A 24 -9.54 1.74 13.87
N GLN A 25 -9.31 1.31 12.64
CA GLN A 25 -10.37 0.98 11.67
C GLN A 25 -10.72 -0.50 11.67
N GLY A 26 -10.12 -1.29 12.55
CA GLY A 26 -10.41 -2.71 12.66
C GLY A 26 -9.54 -3.62 11.81
N TYR A 27 -8.43 -3.12 11.28
CA TYR A 27 -7.52 -3.90 10.45
C TYR A 27 -6.22 -4.17 11.18
N ARG A 28 -5.64 -5.33 10.94
CA ARG A 28 -4.28 -5.63 11.38
C ARG A 28 -3.33 -5.40 10.21
N THR A 29 -2.06 -5.12 10.51
CA THR A 29 -1.07 -4.84 9.47
C THR A 29 -0.02 -5.94 9.39
N ILE A 30 0.48 -6.14 8.18
CA ILE A 30 1.68 -6.91 7.90
C ILE A 30 2.68 -5.91 7.36
N SER A 31 3.83 -5.77 8.02
CA SER A 31 4.83 -4.78 7.65
C SER A 31 5.92 -5.40 6.80
N ALA A 32 6.34 -4.69 5.75
CA ALA A 32 7.48 -5.08 4.93
C ALA A 32 8.36 -3.86 4.71
N GLY A 33 9.65 -3.98 5.03
CA GLY A 33 10.61 -2.89 4.92
C GLY A 33 11.38 -2.88 3.61
N SER A 34 11.08 -3.79 2.69
CA SER A 34 11.80 -3.94 1.43
C SER A 34 10.89 -4.47 0.35
N ARG A 35 11.35 -4.35 -0.89
CA ARG A 35 10.67 -4.92 -2.05
C ARG A 35 10.54 -6.43 -1.91
N GLN A 36 11.63 -7.10 -1.55
CA GLN A 36 11.64 -8.56 -1.41
C GLN A 36 10.66 -9.03 -0.33
N ALA A 37 10.67 -8.37 0.83
CA ALA A 37 9.76 -8.72 1.91
C ALA A 37 8.30 -8.52 1.50
N ALA A 38 8.02 -7.45 0.75
CA ALA A 38 6.66 -7.18 0.26
C ALA A 38 6.21 -8.25 -0.73
N LEU A 39 7.07 -8.64 -1.67
CA LEU A 39 6.73 -9.67 -2.63
C LEU A 39 6.48 -11.02 -1.94
N ALA A 40 7.27 -11.34 -0.92
CA ALA A 40 7.05 -12.55 -0.12
C ALA A 40 5.71 -12.51 0.61
N ALA A 41 5.33 -11.35 1.14
CA ALA A 41 4.05 -11.19 1.84
C ALA A 41 2.84 -11.41 0.93
N LEU A 42 2.97 -11.11 -0.36
CA LEU A 42 1.90 -11.37 -1.33
C LEU A 42 1.59 -12.86 -1.48
N GLU A 43 2.56 -13.73 -1.21
CA GLU A 43 2.37 -15.17 -1.30
C GLU A 43 1.76 -15.77 -0.01
N GLY A 44 1.59 -14.96 1.01
CA GLY A 44 1.04 -15.39 2.29
C GLY A 44 -0.47 -15.32 2.34
N GLU A 45 -0.99 -14.82 3.45
CA GLU A 45 -2.44 -14.74 3.65
C GLU A 45 -3.10 -13.71 2.74
N PRO A 46 -4.42 -13.84 2.49
CA PRO A 46 -5.15 -12.85 1.69
C PRO A 46 -5.06 -11.45 2.30
N LEU A 47 -4.92 -10.45 1.44
CA LEU A 47 -4.79 -9.06 1.83
C LEU A 47 -6.01 -8.26 1.40
N ALA A 48 -6.48 -7.37 2.27
CA ALA A 48 -7.60 -6.48 1.95
C ALA A 48 -7.13 -5.23 1.21
N LEU A 49 -5.88 -4.82 1.42
CA LEU A 49 -5.33 -3.58 0.89
C LEU A 49 -3.81 -3.63 0.98
N ILE A 50 -3.15 -2.92 0.09
CA ILE A 50 -1.70 -2.71 0.15
C ILE A 50 -1.44 -1.21 0.16
N ILE A 51 -0.57 -0.75 1.05
CA ILE A 51 -0.05 0.62 1.08
C ILE A 51 1.44 0.51 0.85
N ALA A 52 1.95 1.08 -0.24
CA ALA A 52 3.33 0.86 -0.65
C ALA A 52 4.04 2.14 -1.04
N ASP A 53 5.28 2.31 -0.54
CA ASP A 53 6.19 3.33 -1.02
C ASP A 53 6.81 2.88 -2.34
N VAL A 54 7.12 3.86 -3.20
CA VAL A 54 7.74 3.62 -4.50
C VAL A 54 9.23 3.31 -4.35
N ARG A 55 9.92 4.00 -3.43
CA ARG A 55 11.35 3.81 -3.25
C ARG A 55 11.65 2.93 -2.06
N LEU A 56 12.24 1.77 -2.36
CA LEU A 56 12.60 0.78 -1.37
C LEU A 56 14.11 0.52 -1.46
N PRO A 57 14.75 0.03 -0.38
CA PRO A 57 16.20 -0.16 -0.37
C PRO A 57 16.71 -1.09 -1.49
N ASP A 58 15.90 -2.07 -1.88
CA ASP A 58 16.27 -3.11 -2.83
C ASP A 58 15.56 -2.99 -4.17
N GLY A 59 14.87 -1.88 -4.42
CA GLY A 59 14.27 -1.68 -5.74
C GLY A 59 13.03 -0.80 -5.76
N ASP A 60 12.26 -0.95 -6.82
CA ASP A 60 11.11 -0.11 -7.12
C ASP A 60 9.84 -0.73 -6.50
N GLY A 61 9.15 0.05 -5.67
CA GLY A 61 7.89 -0.37 -5.07
C GLY A 61 6.77 -0.60 -6.09
N LEU A 62 6.89 -0.06 -7.31
CA LEU A 62 5.92 -0.33 -8.37
C LEU A 62 5.92 -1.80 -8.79
N ASP A 63 7.02 -2.51 -8.57
CA ASP A 63 7.04 -3.97 -8.80
C ASP A 63 6.05 -4.68 -7.87
N VAL A 64 5.89 -4.17 -6.65
CA VAL A 64 4.90 -4.71 -5.70
C VAL A 64 3.48 -4.45 -6.21
N VAL A 65 3.24 -3.25 -6.76
CA VAL A 65 1.94 -2.91 -7.34
C VAL A 65 1.62 -3.86 -8.50
N ARG A 66 2.56 -4.05 -9.40
CA ARG A 66 2.37 -4.93 -10.57
C ARG A 66 2.12 -6.38 -10.14
N ALA A 67 2.88 -6.87 -9.17
CA ALA A 67 2.72 -8.23 -8.65
C ALA A 67 1.35 -8.41 -8.00
N ALA A 68 0.88 -7.42 -7.26
CA ALA A 68 -0.44 -7.46 -6.65
C ALA A 68 -1.55 -7.49 -7.70
N ARG A 69 -1.41 -6.68 -8.75
CA ARG A 69 -2.42 -6.60 -9.82
C ARG A 69 -2.48 -7.87 -10.66
N ALA A 70 -1.39 -8.64 -10.70
CA ALA A 70 -1.34 -9.90 -11.44
C ALA A 70 -2.02 -11.06 -10.70
N ARG A 71 -2.43 -10.87 -9.47
CA ARG A 71 -3.08 -11.92 -8.68
C ARG A 71 -4.51 -12.15 -9.15
N LEU A 72 -5.04 -13.34 -8.86
CA LEU A 72 -6.39 -13.72 -9.27
C LEU A 72 -7.45 -12.79 -8.66
N HIS A 73 -7.29 -12.42 -7.40
CA HIS A 73 -8.16 -11.48 -6.71
C HIS A 73 -7.31 -10.32 -6.18
N PRO A 74 -6.96 -9.36 -7.04
CA PRO A 74 -6.01 -8.32 -6.66
C PRO A 74 -6.58 -7.37 -5.60
N PRO A 75 -5.86 -7.17 -4.49
CA PRO A 75 -6.26 -6.15 -3.52
C PRO A 75 -6.01 -4.75 -4.09
N PRO A 76 -6.77 -3.74 -3.65
CA PRO A 76 -6.45 -2.37 -4.03
C PRO A 76 -5.09 -1.97 -3.47
N VAL A 77 -4.41 -1.06 -4.17
CA VAL A 77 -3.08 -0.58 -3.77
C VAL A 77 -3.07 0.93 -3.71
N ILE A 78 -2.68 1.48 -2.56
CA ILE A 78 -2.43 2.92 -2.40
C ILE A 78 -0.91 3.11 -2.43
N VAL A 79 -0.43 3.91 -3.37
CA VAL A 79 0.98 4.29 -3.43
C VAL A 79 1.18 5.56 -2.61
N VAL A 80 2.14 5.53 -1.67
CA VAL A 80 2.48 6.67 -0.82
C VAL A 80 3.96 6.96 -0.97
N THR A 81 4.32 8.18 -1.37
CA THR A 81 5.71 8.51 -1.63
C THR A 81 6.03 9.97 -1.36
N GLY A 82 7.28 10.24 -0.94
CA GLY A 82 7.83 11.59 -0.85
C GLY A 82 8.39 12.11 -2.17
N PHE A 83 8.47 11.26 -3.18
CA PHE A 83 9.05 11.61 -4.49
C PHE A 83 7.94 11.82 -5.50
N THR A 84 7.25 12.97 -5.35
CA THR A 84 6.06 13.26 -6.13
C THR A 84 6.41 14.05 -7.38
N SER A 85 5.80 13.67 -8.50
CA SER A 85 5.81 14.38 -9.75
C SER A 85 4.64 13.86 -10.57
N GLU A 86 4.27 14.59 -11.62
CA GLU A 86 3.22 14.10 -12.51
C GLU A 86 3.62 12.79 -13.17
N GLN A 87 4.90 12.65 -13.52
CA GLN A 87 5.41 11.41 -14.08
C GLN A 87 5.31 10.25 -13.10
N SER A 88 5.73 10.47 -11.85
CA SER A 88 5.66 9.46 -10.80
C SER A 88 4.22 9.01 -10.57
N ARG A 89 3.30 9.96 -10.53
CA ARG A 89 1.88 9.68 -10.35
C ARG A 89 1.34 8.83 -11.50
N ARG A 90 1.66 9.21 -12.75
CA ARG A 90 1.23 8.44 -13.91
C ARG A 90 1.78 7.02 -13.91
N GLN A 91 3.05 6.87 -13.54
CA GLN A 91 3.68 5.55 -13.47
C GLN A 91 2.98 4.67 -12.44
N ALA A 92 2.64 5.21 -11.28
CA ALA A 92 1.95 4.45 -10.25
C ALA A 92 0.56 4.02 -10.72
N LEU A 93 -0.20 4.93 -11.31
CA LEU A 93 -1.53 4.61 -11.81
C LEU A 93 -1.48 3.63 -12.98
N SER A 94 -0.50 3.78 -13.87
CA SER A 94 -0.30 2.83 -14.98
C SER A 94 0.07 1.44 -14.51
N ALA A 95 0.80 1.34 -13.40
CA ALA A 95 1.14 0.05 -12.80
C ALA A 95 -0.08 -0.63 -12.17
N GLY A 96 -1.15 0.12 -11.93
CA GLY A 96 -2.40 -0.41 -11.39
C GLY A 96 -2.75 0.09 -10.00
N ALA A 97 -2.07 1.13 -9.50
CA ALA A 97 -2.40 1.70 -8.20
C ALA A 97 -3.82 2.27 -8.22
N THR A 98 -4.55 2.03 -7.13
CA THR A 98 -5.89 2.55 -6.94
C THR A 98 -5.87 4.04 -6.61
N ALA A 99 -4.86 4.46 -5.83
CA ALA A 99 -4.71 5.85 -5.40
C ALA A 99 -3.24 6.17 -5.18
N TYR A 100 -2.94 7.46 -5.11
CA TYR A 100 -1.59 7.99 -4.95
C TYR A 100 -1.64 9.11 -3.92
N LEU A 101 -0.76 9.05 -2.91
CA LEU A 101 -0.73 10.01 -1.82
C LEU A 101 0.70 10.47 -1.58
N ALA A 102 0.88 11.77 -1.41
CA ALA A 102 2.19 12.38 -1.15
C ALA A 102 2.53 12.36 0.34
N LYS A 103 3.79 12.07 0.66
CA LYS A 103 4.34 12.27 2.01
C LYS A 103 4.86 13.69 2.14
N PRO A 104 4.71 14.36 3.27
CA PRO A 104 3.91 13.93 4.42
C PRO A 104 2.42 14.08 4.15
N PHE A 105 1.64 13.20 4.71
CA PHE A 105 0.19 13.22 4.54
C PHE A 105 -0.50 13.49 5.88
N SER A 106 -1.75 13.99 5.81
CA SER A 106 -2.57 14.11 7.00
C SER A 106 -3.23 12.76 7.33
N THR A 107 -3.52 12.55 8.60
CA THR A 107 -4.26 11.37 9.06
C THR A 107 -5.57 11.23 8.29
N SER A 108 -6.31 12.33 8.12
CA SER A 108 -7.60 12.28 7.44
C SER A 108 -7.47 11.94 5.97
N ALA A 109 -6.42 12.40 5.28
CA ALA A 109 -6.20 12.07 3.87
C ALA A 109 -5.96 10.57 3.70
N LEU A 110 -5.10 9.97 4.51
CA LEU A 110 -4.84 8.54 4.45
C LEU A 110 -6.09 7.74 4.80
N THR A 111 -6.77 8.10 5.88
CA THR A 111 -7.97 7.42 6.34
C THR A 111 -9.06 7.43 5.28
N SER A 112 -9.24 8.57 4.59
CA SER A 112 -10.24 8.69 3.51
C SER A 112 -9.90 7.77 2.34
N LEU A 113 -8.64 7.72 1.93
CA LEU A 113 -8.24 6.84 0.83
C LEU A 113 -8.39 5.36 1.18
N VAL A 114 -8.08 4.99 2.42
CA VAL A 114 -8.26 3.62 2.90
C VAL A 114 -9.74 3.24 2.84
N ARG A 115 -10.61 4.12 3.34
CA ARG A 115 -12.05 3.88 3.29
C ARG A 115 -12.57 3.70 1.87
N GLU A 116 -12.16 4.61 0.98
CA GLU A 116 -12.58 4.54 -0.42
C GLU A 116 -12.10 3.26 -1.08
N ALA A 117 -10.85 2.86 -0.85
CA ALA A 117 -10.28 1.66 -1.44
C ALA A 117 -11.02 0.41 -0.96
N LEU A 118 -11.36 0.34 0.32
CA LEU A 118 -12.01 -0.82 0.91
C LEU A 118 -13.52 -0.84 0.67
N ALA A 119 -14.13 0.29 0.30
CA ALA A 119 -15.54 0.36 -0.03
C ALA A 119 -15.84 -0.03 -1.47
N GLN A 120 -14.84 -0.14 -2.33
CA GLN A 120 -15.05 -0.48 -3.72
C GLN A 120 -15.53 -1.92 -3.84
N PRO A 121 -16.58 -2.17 -4.64
CA PRO A 121 -17.01 -3.55 -4.84
C PRO A 121 -15.93 -4.34 -5.56
N SER A 122 -15.70 -5.56 -5.09
CA SER A 122 -14.81 -6.48 -5.78
C SER A 122 -15.58 -7.07 -6.95
N THR A 123 -15.20 -6.66 -8.14
CA THR A 123 -15.78 -7.22 -9.36
C THR A 123 -14.79 -8.13 -10.05
#